data_aad3a2959d40b3f2f92b5587ec157443
#
_entry.id   aad3a2959d40b3f2f92b5587ec157443
#
_cell.length_a   1.000
_cell.length_b   1.000
_cell.length_c   1.000
_cell.angle_alpha   90.00
_cell.angle_beta   90.00
_cell.angle_gamma   90.00
#
_symmetry.space_group_name_H-M   'P 1'
#
loop_
_entity.id
_entity.type
_entity.pdbx_description
1 polymer ?
#
loop_
_entity_poly.entity_id
_entity_poly.type
_entity_poly.pdbx_seq_one_letter_code
_entity_poly.pdbx_strand_id
1 'polypeptide(L)'
;DYIAGTSIGAIIGGLYAQGYRTNALDTLFRSQHWLSLLSDRDTTLTGKILKEVDGVTYLFGFPVRRKAVVERKKGWGLSHGDHIYDFLDSLVSHSPAEKGVVKCTIPFSCVAFDIRRRQEIVLDTGNLARNMRASMAIPGMFKPVAMDTLMLVDGGMINNLPVDVMRRMGADIVIAIDLQQRKHDDYHSPFAFLRGLGGVLSWLAERPDIRKYNI
;
A
#
# COMPACT_ATOMS: atom_id res chain seq x y z
N ASP A 1 16.08 1.61 -18.49
CA ASP A 1 14.98 0.92 -17.78
C ASP A 1 14.40 1.83 -16.71
N TYR A 2 13.09 1.74 -16.48
CA TYR A 2 12.35 2.50 -15.47
C TYR A 2 11.37 1.57 -14.76
N ILE A 3 10.98 1.90 -13.55
CA ILE A 3 9.97 1.17 -12.80
C ILE A 3 8.97 2.18 -12.20
N ALA A 4 7.68 1.92 -12.37
CA ALA A 4 6.63 2.62 -11.64
C ALA A 4 5.69 1.63 -10.98
N GLY A 5 5.15 1.99 -9.83
CA GLY A 5 4.25 1.11 -9.10
C GLY A 5 3.27 1.86 -8.20
N THR A 6 2.16 1.21 -7.88
CA THR A 6 1.16 1.71 -6.95
C THR A 6 0.88 0.64 -5.89
N SER A 7 0.76 1.05 -4.63
CA SER A 7 0.44 0.17 -3.50
C SER A 7 1.44 -1.00 -3.37
N ILE A 8 1.02 -2.25 -3.48
CA ILE A 8 1.93 -3.41 -3.47
C ILE A 8 2.96 -3.35 -4.60
N GLY A 9 2.59 -2.80 -5.76
CA GLY A 9 3.50 -2.57 -6.88
C GLY A 9 4.59 -1.55 -6.54
N ALA A 10 4.30 -0.56 -5.69
CA ALA A 10 5.28 0.38 -5.20
C ALA A 10 6.31 -0.31 -4.29
N ILE A 11 5.89 -1.23 -3.42
CA ILE A 11 6.79 -1.96 -2.53
C ILE A 11 7.70 -2.88 -3.35
N ILE A 12 7.13 -3.74 -4.20
CA ILE A 12 7.90 -4.69 -4.99
C ILE A 12 8.83 -3.97 -5.96
N GLY A 13 8.31 -2.97 -6.69
CA GLY A 13 9.07 -2.19 -7.65
C GLY A 13 10.17 -1.36 -7.00
N GLY A 14 9.89 -0.73 -5.86
CA GLY A 14 10.85 0.06 -5.11
C GLY A 14 12.02 -0.77 -4.55
N LEU A 15 11.73 -1.93 -3.96
CA LEU A 15 12.76 -2.85 -3.47
C LEU A 15 13.58 -3.44 -4.63
N TYR A 16 12.94 -3.79 -5.75
CA TYR A 16 13.66 -4.25 -6.93
C TYR A 16 14.56 -3.15 -7.50
N ALA A 17 14.09 -1.92 -7.57
CA ALA A 17 14.86 -0.77 -8.00
C ALA A 17 16.07 -0.48 -7.09
N GLN A 18 15.98 -0.85 -5.82
CA GLN A 18 17.07 -0.80 -4.85
C GLN A 18 18.10 -1.95 -5.00
N GLY A 19 17.85 -2.91 -5.90
CA GLY A 19 18.77 -4.02 -6.18
C GLY A 19 18.38 -5.35 -5.57
N TYR A 20 17.23 -5.46 -4.88
CA TYR A 20 16.71 -6.76 -4.47
C TYR A 20 16.37 -7.60 -5.70
N ARG A 21 16.83 -8.87 -5.73
CA ARG A 21 16.53 -9.79 -6.81
C ARG A 21 15.23 -10.56 -6.54
N THR A 22 14.64 -11.09 -7.60
CA THR A 22 13.35 -11.79 -7.55
C THR A 22 13.30 -12.90 -6.50
N ASN A 23 14.35 -13.73 -6.39
CA ASN A 23 14.41 -14.81 -5.40
C ASN A 23 14.46 -14.27 -3.96
N ALA A 24 15.16 -13.16 -3.72
CA ALA A 24 15.20 -12.51 -2.42
C ALA A 24 13.84 -11.89 -2.06
N LEU A 25 13.17 -11.27 -3.03
CA LEU A 25 11.83 -10.73 -2.85
C LEU A 25 10.82 -11.84 -2.58
N ASP A 26 10.82 -12.94 -3.36
CA ASP A 26 9.91 -14.07 -3.13
C ASP A 26 10.09 -14.65 -1.72
N THR A 27 11.34 -14.90 -1.30
CA THR A 27 11.64 -15.37 0.06
C THR A 27 11.18 -14.38 1.12
N LEU A 28 11.49 -13.09 0.92
CA LEU A 28 11.09 -12.01 1.84
C LEU A 28 9.58 -11.98 2.02
N PHE A 29 8.82 -11.96 0.92
CA PHE A 29 7.37 -11.86 0.97
C PHE A 29 6.70 -13.11 1.57
N ARG A 30 7.25 -14.31 1.35
CA ARG A 30 6.73 -15.57 1.93
C ARG A 30 7.06 -15.72 3.40
N SER A 31 8.17 -15.18 3.87
CA SER A 31 8.62 -15.33 5.27
C SER A 31 7.93 -14.37 6.24
N GLN A 32 7.21 -13.35 5.75
CA GLN A 32 6.64 -12.34 6.62
C GLN A 32 5.27 -12.72 7.18
N HIS A 33 5.04 -12.35 8.43
CA HIS A 33 3.72 -12.34 9.06
C HIS A 33 2.96 -11.05 8.73
N TRP A 34 2.41 -10.98 7.52
CA TRP A 34 1.76 -9.77 7.00
C TRP A 34 0.69 -9.18 7.91
N LEU A 35 -0.10 -10.02 8.59
CA LEU A 35 -1.12 -9.53 9.52
C LEU A 35 -0.51 -8.73 10.68
N SER A 36 0.66 -9.14 11.16
CA SER A 36 1.39 -8.42 12.21
C SER A 36 1.95 -7.09 11.69
N LEU A 37 2.54 -7.09 10.51
CA LEU A 37 3.09 -5.89 9.89
C LEU A 37 2.03 -4.85 9.52
N LEU A 38 0.85 -5.32 9.10
CA LEU A 38 -0.25 -4.44 8.68
C LEU A 38 -1.11 -3.95 9.85
N SER A 39 -1.02 -4.61 11.02
CA SER A 39 -1.82 -4.28 12.18
C SER A 39 -1.00 -3.64 13.24
N ASP A 40 -0.58 -2.59 13.53
CA ASP A 40 0.23 -2.05 14.66
C ASP A 40 -0.15 -2.63 16.06
N ARG A 41 -0.63 -3.86 16.07
CA ARG A 41 -1.00 -4.59 17.27
C ARG A 41 0.07 -5.62 17.60
N ASP A 42 0.51 -5.59 18.81
CA ASP A 42 1.42 -6.58 19.36
C ASP A 42 0.72 -7.95 19.36
N THR A 43 1.06 -8.81 18.40
CA THR A 43 0.45 -10.14 18.24
C THR A 43 0.79 -11.08 19.39
N THR A 44 1.77 -10.74 20.22
CA THR A 44 2.12 -11.50 21.41
C THR A 44 1.03 -11.41 22.49
N LEU A 45 0.16 -10.40 22.43
CA LEU A 45 -0.92 -10.17 23.39
C LEU A 45 -2.28 -10.71 22.93
N THR A 46 -2.39 -11.29 21.73
CA THR A 46 -3.69 -11.58 21.13
C THR A 46 -3.89 -13.03 20.67
N GLY A 47 -4.14 -13.92 21.61
CA GLY A 47 -4.98 -15.10 21.34
C GLY A 47 -6.44 -14.73 21.00
N LYS A 48 -6.76 -13.48 20.58
CA LYS A 48 -8.11 -12.96 20.40
C LYS A 48 -8.33 -12.08 19.16
N ILE A 49 -7.51 -12.22 18.12
CA ILE A 49 -7.70 -11.44 16.88
C ILE A 49 -8.81 -12.01 16.00
N LEU A 50 -9.04 -13.30 16.10
CA LEU A 50 -10.13 -13.99 15.38
C LEU A 50 -11.27 -14.22 16.36
N LYS A 51 -12.35 -13.49 16.22
CA LYS A 51 -13.59 -13.76 16.94
C LYS A 51 -14.51 -14.52 16.00
N GLU A 52 -14.79 -15.76 16.34
CA GLU A 52 -15.82 -16.56 15.69
C GLU A 52 -17.17 -16.25 16.32
N VAL A 53 -18.14 -15.85 15.51
CA VAL A 53 -19.52 -15.65 15.90
C VAL A 53 -20.39 -16.32 14.84
N ASP A 54 -21.21 -17.26 15.25
CA ASP A 54 -22.12 -18.02 14.38
C ASP A 54 -21.42 -18.72 13.18
N GLY A 55 -20.22 -19.30 13.43
CA GLY A 55 -19.45 -20.01 12.40
C GLY A 55 -18.73 -19.10 11.41
N VAL A 56 -18.78 -17.79 11.61
CA VAL A 56 -18.07 -16.81 10.78
C VAL A 56 -16.88 -16.23 11.54
N THR A 57 -15.70 -16.36 10.95
CA THR A 57 -14.46 -15.78 11.51
C THR A 57 -14.31 -14.35 11.06
N TYR A 58 -14.35 -13.41 11.99
CA TYR A 58 -14.16 -11.99 11.73
C TYR A 58 -12.70 -11.60 11.92
N LEU A 59 -12.08 -11.11 10.86
CA LEU A 59 -10.71 -10.55 10.90
C LEU A 59 -10.70 -9.15 11.53
N PHE A 60 -11.81 -8.41 11.40
CA PHE A 60 -11.99 -7.07 11.95
C PHE A 60 -13.39 -6.94 12.52
N GLY A 61 -13.49 -6.59 13.80
CA GLY A 61 -14.74 -6.26 14.45
C GLY A 61 -14.73 -4.79 14.89
N PHE A 62 -15.71 -4.00 14.47
CA PHE A 62 -15.93 -2.67 14.99
C PHE A 62 -16.89 -2.74 16.19
N PRO A 63 -16.49 -2.37 17.40
CA PRO A 63 -17.43 -2.27 18.51
C PRO A 63 -18.33 -1.05 18.26
N VAL A 64 -19.56 -1.30 17.81
CA VAL A 64 -20.60 -0.27 17.80
C VAL A 64 -21.11 -0.08 19.23
N ARG A 65 -20.46 0.78 20.01
CA ARG A 65 -20.98 1.20 21.31
C ARG A 65 -21.91 2.38 21.13
N ARG A 66 -23.15 2.19 21.53
CA ARG A 66 -24.24 3.16 21.39
C ARG A 66 -24.12 4.42 22.26
N LYS A 67 -23.16 4.52 23.18
CA LYS A 67 -22.82 5.72 23.97
C LYS A 67 -21.39 5.61 24.51
N ALA A 68 -20.45 6.24 23.88
CA ALA A 68 -19.30 6.87 24.51
C ALA A 68 -18.80 7.96 23.57
N VAL A 69 -18.79 9.19 24.04
CA VAL A 69 -18.04 10.27 23.44
C VAL A 69 -16.57 9.89 23.63
N VAL A 70 -16.02 9.14 22.68
CA VAL A 70 -14.60 8.92 22.61
C VAL A 70 -14.04 10.14 21.90
N GLU A 71 -13.18 10.90 22.60
CA GLU A 71 -12.35 11.91 21.97
C GLU A 71 -11.74 11.31 20.70
N ARG A 72 -12.18 11.77 19.56
CA ARG A 72 -11.63 11.40 18.26
C ARG A 72 -10.20 11.92 18.21
N LYS A 73 -9.23 11.14 18.61
CA LYS A 73 -7.83 11.37 18.22
C LYS A 73 -7.85 11.45 16.70
N LYS A 74 -7.47 12.63 16.18
CA LYS A 74 -7.46 12.95 14.74
C LYS A 74 -6.68 11.87 13.97
N GLY A 75 -7.38 11.05 13.18
CA GLY A 75 -6.76 10.08 12.29
C GLY A 75 -7.77 9.04 11.79
N TRP A 76 -8.00 9.03 10.48
CA TRP A 76 -8.83 8.05 9.78
C TRP A 76 -7.98 6.82 9.47
N GLY A 77 -8.12 5.73 10.21
CA GLY A 77 -7.43 4.48 9.96
C GLY A 77 -7.34 3.62 11.22
N LEU A 78 -7.45 2.30 11.06
CA LEU A 78 -7.37 1.33 12.16
C LEU A 78 -5.93 1.15 12.66
N SER A 79 -4.95 1.31 11.75
CA SER A 79 -3.51 1.16 11.99
C SER A 79 -2.78 2.46 11.64
N HIS A 80 -1.77 2.83 12.42
CA HIS A 80 -0.87 3.93 12.09
C HIS A 80 0.06 3.54 10.92
N GLY A 81 0.35 2.23 10.78
CA GLY A 81 1.27 1.69 9.81
C GLY A 81 2.73 1.88 10.21
N ASP A 82 3.01 1.98 11.50
CA ASP A 82 4.35 2.18 12.01
C ASP A 82 5.18 0.91 11.81
N HIS A 83 4.65 -0.27 12.12
CA HIS A 83 5.34 -1.54 11.91
C HIS A 83 5.72 -1.79 10.46
N ILE A 84 4.81 -1.53 9.52
CA ILE A 84 5.12 -1.70 8.09
C ILE A 84 6.11 -0.63 7.62
N TYR A 85 6.04 0.60 8.16
CA TYR A 85 7.02 1.63 7.84
C TYR A 85 8.42 1.22 8.34
N ASP A 86 8.56 0.82 9.60
CA ASP A 86 9.84 0.38 10.18
C ASP A 86 10.43 -0.80 9.41
N PHE A 87 9.58 -1.75 9.00
CA PHE A 87 9.98 -2.86 8.15
C PHE A 87 10.51 -2.39 6.79
N LEU A 88 9.78 -1.53 6.09
CA LEU A 88 10.21 -0.98 4.80
C LEU A 88 11.50 -0.14 4.95
N ASP A 89 11.61 0.66 6.01
CA ASP A 89 12.79 1.47 6.27
C ASP A 89 14.01 0.60 6.55
N SER A 90 13.84 -0.49 7.30
CA SER A 90 14.91 -1.46 7.51
C SER A 90 15.39 -2.11 6.22
N LEU A 91 14.46 -2.47 5.32
CA LEU A 91 14.81 -3.06 4.02
C LEU A 91 15.57 -2.06 3.14
N VAL A 92 15.12 -0.81 3.10
CA VAL A 92 15.79 0.25 2.33
C VAL A 92 17.18 0.54 2.88
N SER A 93 17.34 0.55 4.21
CA SER A 93 18.63 0.80 4.88
C SER A 93 19.65 -0.34 4.71
N HIS A 94 19.17 -1.58 4.51
CA HIS A 94 19.99 -2.77 4.31
C HIS A 94 20.02 -3.23 2.85
N SER A 95 19.63 -2.35 1.93
CA SER A 95 19.59 -2.68 0.51
C SER A 95 20.98 -3.05 -0.04
N PRO A 96 21.04 -3.89 -1.10
CA PRO A 96 22.29 -4.22 -1.78
C PRO A 96 22.99 -3.03 -2.44
N ALA A 97 22.29 -1.88 -2.59
CA ALA A 97 22.89 -0.65 -3.08
C ALA A 97 23.93 -0.09 -2.08
N GLU A 98 24.98 0.55 -2.57
CA GLU A 98 26.12 1.01 -1.77
C GLU A 98 25.68 1.84 -0.54
N LYS A 99 26.33 1.54 0.60
CA LYS A 99 26.07 2.19 1.88
C LYS A 99 26.23 3.71 1.77
N GLY A 100 25.19 4.45 2.10
CA GLY A 100 25.26 5.90 2.34
C GLY A 100 24.46 6.78 1.40
N VAL A 101 23.99 6.27 0.25
CA VAL A 101 23.06 7.00 -0.62
C VAL A 101 21.91 6.09 -0.96
N VAL A 102 20.70 6.44 -0.51
CA VAL A 102 19.46 5.75 -0.89
C VAL A 102 19.17 6.07 -2.36
N LYS A 103 19.97 5.50 -3.26
CA LYS A 103 19.81 5.68 -4.70
C LYS A 103 19.34 4.36 -5.29
N CYS A 104 18.16 4.38 -5.90
CA CYS A 104 17.71 3.26 -6.71
C CYS A 104 18.69 3.04 -7.88
N THR A 105 19.05 1.80 -8.13
CA THR A 105 19.89 1.42 -9.30
C THR A 105 19.11 1.55 -10.61
N ILE A 106 17.78 1.50 -10.52
CA ILE A 106 16.85 1.76 -11.61
C ILE A 106 15.98 2.94 -11.18
N PRO A 107 15.78 3.97 -12.01
CA PRO A 107 14.87 5.07 -11.71
C PRO A 107 13.47 4.53 -11.38
N PHE A 108 12.96 4.95 -10.24
CA PHE A 108 11.71 4.44 -9.67
C PHE A 108 10.77 5.58 -9.31
N SER A 109 9.50 5.39 -9.57
CA SER A 109 8.42 6.28 -9.12
C SER A 109 7.27 5.47 -8.55
N CYS A 110 6.59 6.00 -7.54
CA CYS A 110 5.34 5.43 -7.08
C CYS A 110 4.24 6.48 -6.98
N VAL A 111 2.99 6.00 -7.06
CA VAL A 111 1.83 6.87 -7.08
C VAL A 111 1.16 6.86 -5.71
N ALA A 112 0.80 8.05 -5.24
CA ALA A 112 -0.06 8.28 -4.10
C ALA A 112 -1.20 9.25 -4.47
N PHE A 113 -2.22 9.34 -3.64
CA PHE A 113 -3.34 10.26 -3.83
C PHE A 113 -3.38 11.29 -2.69
N ASP A 114 -3.29 12.58 -3.03
CA ASP A 114 -3.49 13.65 -2.04
C ASP A 114 -4.99 13.91 -1.83
N ILE A 115 -5.50 13.54 -0.66
CA ILE A 115 -6.92 13.68 -0.31
C ILE A 115 -7.34 15.13 -0.10
N ARG A 116 -6.41 16.05 0.16
CA ARG A 116 -6.72 17.48 0.34
C ARG A 116 -6.91 18.16 -1.00
N ARG A 117 -6.00 17.92 -1.94
CA ARG A 117 -6.01 18.51 -3.27
C ARG A 117 -6.77 17.68 -4.30
N ARG A 118 -7.11 16.42 -3.95
CA ARG A 118 -7.77 15.44 -4.82
C ARG A 118 -7.03 15.20 -6.11
N GLN A 119 -5.73 15.03 -6.02
CA GLN A 119 -4.86 14.84 -7.18
C GLN A 119 -3.88 13.69 -6.99
N GLU A 120 -3.44 13.13 -8.11
CA GLU A 120 -2.33 12.21 -8.18
C GLU A 120 -1.04 12.90 -7.77
N ILE A 121 -0.23 12.22 -6.96
CA ILE A 121 1.12 12.64 -6.62
C ILE A 121 2.07 11.52 -7.03
N VAL A 122 3.01 11.83 -7.90
CA VAL A 122 4.11 10.93 -8.27
C VAL A 122 5.27 11.21 -7.32
N LEU A 123 5.70 10.16 -6.63
CA LEU A 123 6.78 10.20 -5.64
C LEU A 123 8.01 9.51 -6.24
N ASP A 124 8.97 10.29 -6.67
CA ASP A 124 10.21 9.84 -7.34
C ASP A 124 11.49 10.28 -6.61
N THR A 125 11.35 11.08 -5.57
CA THR A 125 12.44 11.62 -4.76
C THR A 125 12.18 11.46 -3.27
N GLY A 126 13.20 11.69 -2.45
CA GLY A 126 13.09 11.65 -0.99
C GLY A 126 13.27 10.24 -0.38
N ASN A 127 12.64 9.99 0.76
CA ASN A 127 12.75 8.73 1.49
C ASN A 127 11.86 7.65 0.84
N LEU A 128 12.49 6.63 0.27
CA LEU A 128 11.79 5.55 -0.46
C LEU A 128 10.81 4.78 0.41
N ALA A 129 11.18 4.44 1.64
CA ALA A 129 10.30 3.72 2.57
C ALA A 129 9.02 4.53 2.85
N ARG A 130 9.17 5.84 3.04
CA ARG A 130 8.05 6.75 3.26
C ARG A 130 7.17 6.89 2.01
N ASN A 131 7.78 6.94 0.84
CA ASN A 131 7.06 6.97 -0.44
C ASN A 131 6.25 5.68 -0.65
N MET A 132 6.87 4.51 -0.45
CA MET A 132 6.17 3.23 -0.50
C MET A 132 5.03 3.15 0.53
N ARG A 133 5.29 3.61 1.78
CA ARG A 133 4.28 3.65 2.84
C ARG A 133 3.10 4.57 2.49
N ALA A 134 3.35 5.70 1.82
CA ALA A 134 2.30 6.60 1.36
C ALA A 134 1.47 5.96 0.23
N SER A 135 2.15 5.34 -0.74
CA SER A 135 1.51 4.68 -1.89
C SER A 135 0.60 3.51 -1.48
N MET A 136 0.86 2.87 -0.32
CA MET A 136 0.07 1.74 0.19
C MET A 136 -0.89 2.12 1.33
N ALA A 137 -1.08 3.41 1.60
CA ALA A 137 -1.91 3.88 2.71
C ALA A 137 -3.42 3.76 2.41
N ILE A 138 -3.92 2.51 2.35
CA ILE A 138 -5.33 2.21 2.04
C ILE A 138 -6.26 2.90 3.04
N PRO A 139 -7.20 3.76 2.56
CA PRO A 139 -8.15 4.45 3.42
C PRO A 139 -9.01 3.48 4.23
N GLY A 140 -9.19 3.79 5.52
CA GLY A 140 -9.89 2.92 6.45
C GLY A 140 -9.00 1.87 7.11
N MET A 141 -7.97 1.38 6.44
CA MET A 141 -6.99 0.46 6.99
C MET A 141 -5.83 1.22 7.65
N PHE A 142 -5.22 2.15 6.93
CA PHE A 142 -4.09 2.93 7.40
C PHE A 142 -4.43 4.41 7.55
N LYS A 143 -3.72 5.05 8.46
CA LYS A 143 -3.72 6.50 8.52
C LYS A 143 -3.04 7.08 7.27
N PRO A 144 -3.57 8.20 6.74
CA PRO A 144 -2.89 8.96 5.70
C PRO A 144 -1.48 9.37 6.13
N VAL A 145 -0.56 9.39 5.19
CA VAL A 145 0.82 9.83 5.41
C VAL A 145 0.91 11.33 5.13
N ALA A 146 1.29 12.09 6.17
CA ALA A 146 1.54 13.51 6.02
C ALA A 146 2.95 13.73 5.46
N MET A 147 3.07 14.42 4.35
CA MET A 147 4.34 14.86 3.75
C MET A 147 4.23 16.35 3.43
N ASP A 148 4.95 17.18 4.17
CA ASP A 148 4.85 18.63 4.08
C ASP A 148 3.39 19.13 4.14
N THR A 149 2.88 19.67 3.05
CA THR A 149 1.50 20.14 2.93
C THR A 149 0.53 19.09 2.39
N LEU A 150 1.05 17.92 1.97
CA LEU A 150 0.27 16.83 1.40
C LEU A 150 -0.31 15.91 2.48
N MET A 151 -1.43 15.28 2.16
CA MET A 151 -2.04 14.24 2.97
C MET A 151 -2.31 13.04 2.05
N LEU A 152 -1.37 12.10 2.05
CA LEU A 152 -1.28 11.04 1.06
C LEU A 152 -1.95 9.76 1.53
N VAL A 153 -2.68 9.15 0.63
CA VAL A 153 -3.26 7.81 0.76
C VAL A 153 -2.90 6.98 -0.47
N ASP A 154 -3.34 5.71 -0.47
CA ASP A 154 -3.06 4.76 -1.55
C ASP A 154 -3.41 5.33 -2.94
N GLY A 155 -2.44 5.26 -3.84
CA GLY A 155 -2.57 5.74 -5.20
C GLY A 155 -3.54 4.94 -6.06
N GLY A 156 -3.89 3.72 -5.65
CA GLY A 156 -4.89 2.87 -6.32
C GLY A 156 -6.28 3.49 -6.37
N MET A 157 -6.54 4.53 -5.58
CA MET A 157 -7.77 5.31 -5.68
C MET A 157 -7.88 6.11 -6.98
N ILE A 158 -6.78 6.42 -7.63
CA ILE A 158 -6.75 7.27 -8.84
C ILE A 158 -6.01 6.61 -9.99
N ASN A 159 -4.87 5.97 -9.73
CA ASN A 159 -4.02 5.36 -10.75
C ASN A 159 -3.38 4.08 -10.23
N ASN A 160 -4.11 2.97 -10.36
CA ASN A 160 -3.64 1.67 -9.86
C ASN A 160 -2.64 0.99 -10.82
N LEU A 161 -2.62 1.38 -12.08
CA LEU A 161 -1.72 0.86 -13.11
C LEU A 161 -1.03 2.03 -13.81
N PRO A 162 0.09 2.57 -13.28
CA PRO A 162 0.66 3.86 -13.67
C PRO A 162 1.45 3.82 -14.99
N VAL A 163 0.80 3.40 -16.09
CA VAL A 163 1.39 3.34 -17.44
C VAL A 163 1.77 4.73 -17.94
N ASP A 164 0.94 5.72 -17.65
CA ASP A 164 1.16 7.12 -17.99
C ASP A 164 2.39 7.70 -17.25
N VAL A 165 2.62 7.31 -16.00
CA VAL A 165 3.84 7.67 -15.26
C VAL A 165 5.06 7.11 -15.98
N MET A 166 5.04 5.84 -16.40
CA MET A 166 6.13 5.24 -17.18
C MET A 166 6.43 6.00 -18.48
N ARG A 167 5.37 6.43 -19.18
CA ARG A 167 5.53 7.25 -20.39
C ARG A 167 6.18 8.60 -20.08
N ARG A 168 5.75 9.27 -18.99
CA ARG A 168 6.37 10.52 -18.53
C ARG A 168 7.83 10.35 -18.11
N MET A 169 8.22 9.18 -17.59
CA MET A 169 9.62 8.85 -17.28
C MET A 169 10.48 8.62 -18.53
N GLY A 170 9.89 8.53 -19.72
CA GLY A 170 10.60 8.36 -20.99
C GLY A 170 10.65 6.94 -21.53
N ALA A 171 9.76 6.04 -21.07
CA ALA A 171 9.70 4.68 -21.57
C ALA A 171 9.01 4.60 -22.94
N ASP A 172 9.71 4.08 -23.94
CA ASP A 172 9.16 3.82 -25.28
C ASP A 172 8.28 2.57 -25.32
N ILE A 173 8.65 1.55 -24.52
CA ILE A 173 7.90 0.29 -24.39
C ILE A 173 7.54 0.15 -22.91
N VAL A 174 6.27 -0.10 -22.61
CA VAL A 174 5.77 -0.31 -21.26
C VAL A 174 5.19 -1.71 -21.14
N ILE A 175 5.66 -2.46 -20.14
CA ILE A 175 5.07 -3.74 -19.74
C ILE A 175 4.28 -3.47 -18.46
N ALA A 176 2.96 -3.62 -18.56
CA ALA A 176 2.05 -3.40 -17.45
C ALA A 176 1.62 -4.75 -16.85
N ILE A 177 1.72 -4.87 -15.51
CA ILE A 177 1.31 -6.05 -14.76
C ILE A 177 0.09 -5.67 -13.92
N ASP A 178 -1.08 -6.10 -14.36
CA ASP A 178 -2.33 -5.90 -13.64
C ASP A 178 -2.65 -7.10 -12.75
N LEU A 179 -2.70 -6.88 -11.45
CA LEU A 179 -3.03 -7.90 -10.44
C LEU A 179 -4.54 -7.98 -10.16
N GLN A 180 -5.37 -7.24 -10.88
CA GLN A 180 -6.83 -7.34 -10.74
C GLN A 180 -7.30 -8.71 -11.26
N GLN A 181 -7.66 -9.60 -10.36
CA GLN A 181 -8.26 -10.86 -10.75
C GLN A 181 -9.63 -10.60 -11.40
N ARG A 182 -9.76 -10.95 -12.68
CA ARG A 182 -11.07 -11.25 -13.28
C ARG A 182 -11.65 -12.41 -12.47
N LYS A 183 -12.90 -12.27 -12.03
CA LYS A 183 -13.62 -13.25 -11.19
C LYS A 183 -13.38 -14.70 -11.64
N HIS A 184 -12.48 -15.41 -10.99
CA HIS A 184 -12.46 -16.86 -10.90
C HIS A 184 -12.33 -17.21 -9.43
N ASP A 185 -13.21 -18.08 -8.97
CA ASP A 185 -13.45 -18.44 -7.56
C ASP A 185 -12.33 -19.32 -7.01
N ASP A 186 -11.19 -18.74 -6.64
CA ASP A 186 -10.20 -19.45 -5.83
C ASP A 186 -9.97 -18.74 -4.51
N TYR A 187 -10.54 -19.33 -3.46
CA TYR A 187 -10.61 -18.84 -2.08
C TYR A 187 -9.27 -18.88 -1.32
N HIS A 188 -8.14 -19.21 -1.94
CA HIS A 188 -6.87 -19.49 -1.25
C HIS A 188 -5.75 -18.46 -1.46
N SER A 189 -6.04 -17.26 -1.95
CA SER A 189 -5.02 -16.22 -2.05
C SER A 189 -4.71 -15.62 -0.68
N PRO A 190 -3.44 -15.51 -0.24
CA PRO A 190 -3.06 -14.79 0.97
C PRO A 190 -3.45 -13.31 0.96
N PHE A 191 -3.80 -12.78 -0.21
CA PHE A 191 -4.31 -11.42 -0.40
C PHE A 191 -5.83 -11.34 -0.51
N ALA A 192 -6.56 -12.41 -0.16
CA ALA A 192 -8.03 -12.42 -0.19
C ALA A 192 -8.65 -11.30 0.68
N PHE A 193 -7.93 -10.82 1.70
CA PHE A 193 -8.36 -9.70 2.52
C PHE A 193 -8.47 -8.37 1.74
N LEU A 194 -7.66 -8.18 0.68
CA LEU A 194 -7.73 -7.00 -0.20
C LEU A 194 -9.02 -6.99 -1.03
N ARG A 195 -9.65 -8.15 -1.23
CA ARG A 195 -10.95 -8.26 -1.94
C ARG A 195 -12.10 -7.59 -1.18
N GLY A 196 -12.08 -7.66 0.16
CA GLY A 196 -13.05 -6.95 1.02
C GLY A 196 -12.90 -5.42 0.93
N LEU A 197 -11.69 -4.95 0.66
CA LEU A 197 -11.38 -3.53 0.47
C LEU A 197 -11.76 -3.04 -0.93
N GLY A 198 -11.84 -3.94 -1.93
CA GLY A 198 -12.29 -3.62 -3.29
C GLY A 198 -13.68 -2.99 -3.32
N GLY A 199 -14.58 -3.41 -2.43
CA GLY A 199 -15.92 -2.81 -2.29
C GLY A 199 -15.87 -1.36 -1.76
N VAL A 200 -14.97 -1.07 -0.82
CA VAL A 200 -14.78 0.30 -0.31
C VAL A 200 -14.09 1.17 -1.36
N LEU A 201 -13.12 0.60 -2.07
CA LEU A 201 -12.39 1.30 -3.14
C LEU A 201 -13.30 1.55 -4.34
N SER A 202 -14.18 0.60 -4.73
CA SER A 202 -15.14 0.80 -5.80
C SER A 202 -16.16 1.88 -5.46
N TRP A 203 -16.65 1.91 -4.23
CA TRP A 203 -17.57 2.97 -3.77
C TRP A 203 -16.91 4.36 -3.78
N LEU A 204 -15.62 4.46 -3.46
CA LEU A 204 -14.85 5.70 -3.55
C LEU A 204 -14.53 6.07 -5.01
N ALA A 205 -14.34 5.07 -5.88
CA ALA A 205 -14.02 5.25 -7.31
C ALA A 205 -15.25 5.58 -8.18
N GLU A 206 -16.46 5.31 -7.72
CA GLU A 206 -17.71 5.65 -8.44
C GLU A 206 -18.03 7.15 -8.43
N ARG A 207 -17.15 7.98 -7.86
CA ARG A 207 -17.32 9.42 -7.94
C ARG A 207 -16.98 9.94 -9.34
N PRO A 208 -17.80 10.82 -9.93
CA PRO A 208 -17.69 11.26 -11.34
C PRO A 208 -16.42 12.06 -11.66
N ASP A 209 -15.65 12.46 -10.67
CA ASP A 209 -14.43 13.26 -10.77
C ASP A 209 -13.15 12.40 -10.82
N ILE A 210 -13.26 11.07 -10.63
CA ILE A 210 -12.13 10.15 -10.78
C ILE A 210 -12.09 9.64 -12.22
N ARG A 211 -11.15 10.15 -13.00
CA ARG A 211 -10.96 9.72 -14.40
C ARG A 211 -10.54 8.25 -14.44
N LYS A 212 -11.38 7.40 -15.04
CA LYS A 212 -10.95 6.08 -15.50
C LYS A 212 -10.03 6.29 -16.69
N TYR A 213 -8.76 5.99 -16.56
CA TYR A 213 -7.88 5.91 -17.71
C TYR A 213 -8.24 4.66 -18.49
N ASN A 214 -8.91 4.85 -19.63
CA ASN A 214 -8.99 3.81 -20.63
C ASN A 214 -7.61 3.72 -21.31
N ILE A 215 -7.00 2.54 -21.24
CA ILE A 215 -5.80 2.16 -22.00
C ILE A 215 -6.21 1.97 -23.46
#